data_b5fb2df36306fdc12f934cbbb144b431
#
_entry.id   b5fb2df36306fdc12f934cbbb144b431
#
_cell.length_a   1.000
_cell.length_b   1.000
_cell.length_c   1.000
_cell.angle_alpha   90.00
_cell.angle_beta   90.00
_cell.angle_gamma   90.00
#
_symmetry.space_group_name_H-M   'P 1'
#
loop_
_entity.id
_entity.type
_entity.pdbx_description
1 polymer ?
#
loop_
_entity_poly.entity_id
_entity_poly.type
_entity_poly.pdbx_seq_one_letter_code
_entity_poly.pdbx_strand_id
1 'polypeptide(L)'
;MKKGARGLKNKAEIADKVSLAAVKYSILKNGLDKDIVFDLKESVSFNGSSGPYLQYTVARINSIIGKTNPKQILNIKPQKINYNNLIEPKENNLVNKLAKYPEAVAAAGKNYEPSEIAKYLFDLAQELNNYYHSVPVLKAKAEVRQARLALIMAVKQVLENGLELLGIETVEKM
;
A
#
# COMPACT_ATOMS: atom_id res chain seq x y z
N MET A 1 -20.08 5.23 -7.35
CA MET A 1 -19.58 4.07 -6.61
C MET A 1 -20.26 2.72 -6.85
N LYS A 2 -21.09 2.50 -7.89
CA LYS A 2 -21.86 1.24 -8.08
C LYS A 2 -21.27 0.21 -9.07
N LYS A 3 -20.14 0.47 -9.76
CA LYS A 3 -19.60 -0.42 -10.79
C LYS A 3 -18.55 -1.45 -10.30
N GLY A 4 -17.83 -1.22 -9.21
CA GLY A 4 -16.76 -2.10 -8.72
C GLY A 4 -17.27 -3.35 -7.98
N ALA A 5 -18.34 -3.24 -7.23
CA ALA A 5 -18.80 -4.29 -6.30
C ALA A 5 -19.61 -5.43 -6.94
N ARG A 6 -20.04 -5.31 -8.22
CA ARG A 6 -20.97 -6.29 -8.83
C ARG A 6 -20.36 -7.65 -9.18
N GLY A 7 -19.04 -7.81 -9.13
CA GLY A 7 -18.33 -9.04 -9.51
C GLY A 7 -17.51 -9.72 -8.40
N LEU A 8 -17.57 -9.23 -7.15
CA LEU A 8 -16.79 -9.82 -6.07
C LEU A 8 -17.50 -11.07 -5.51
N LYS A 9 -16.82 -12.20 -5.57
CA LYS A 9 -17.14 -13.37 -4.75
C LYS A 9 -16.83 -12.98 -3.30
N ASN A 10 -17.66 -13.33 -2.34
CA ASN A 10 -17.48 -13.02 -0.90
C ASN A 10 -17.57 -11.54 -0.50
N LYS A 11 -18.59 -10.83 -0.97
CA LYS A 11 -18.81 -9.42 -0.60
C LYS A 11 -18.93 -9.18 0.90
N ALA A 12 -19.55 -10.08 1.64
CA ALA A 12 -19.70 -9.99 3.08
C ALA A 12 -18.32 -10.02 3.78
N GLU A 13 -17.49 -11.00 3.46
CA GLU A 13 -16.14 -11.11 4.02
C GLU A 13 -15.28 -9.88 3.74
N ILE A 14 -15.35 -9.34 2.51
CA ILE A 14 -14.64 -8.10 2.16
C ILE A 14 -15.18 -6.93 2.97
N ALA A 15 -16.49 -6.81 3.14
CA ALA A 15 -17.11 -5.76 3.93
C ALA A 15 -16.66 -5.82 5.39
N ASP A 16 -16.59 -7.01 5.97
CA ASP A 16 -16.11 -7.24 7.34
C ASP A 16 -14.64 -6.80 7.50
N LYS A 17 -13.77 -7.22 6.57
CA LYS A 17 -12.35 -6.81 6.57
C LYS A 17 -12.19 -5.30 6.43
N VAL A 18 -12.98 -4.65 5.59
CA VAL A 18 -12.96 -3.20 5.39
C VAL A 18 -13.45 -2.47 6.63
N SER A 19 -14.52 -2.97 7.26
CA SER A 19 -15.06 -2.38 8.48
C SER A 19 -14.08 -2.49 9.65
N LEU A 20 -13.47 -3.66 9.84
CA LEU A 20 -12.43 -3.85 10.85
C LEU A 20 -11.21 -2.97 10.61
N ALA A 21 -10.77 -2.84 9.35
CA ALA A 21 -9.68 -1.94 8.99
C ALA A 21 -9.99 -0.48 9.30
N ALA A 22 -11.22 -0.03 9.01
CA ALA A 22 -11.68 1.32 9.32
C ALA A 22 -11.58 1.62 10.82
N VAL A 23 -12.08 0.73 11.67
CA VAL A 23 -12.04 0.91 13.13
C VAL A 23 -10.60 0.84 13.66
N LYS A 24 -9.86 -0.24 13.34
CA LYS A 24 -8.50 -0.43 13.84
C LYS A 24 -7.60 0.76 13.46
N TYR A 25 -7.61 1.15 12.19
CA TYR A 25 -6.75 2.23 11.73
C TYR A 25 -7.13 3.58 12.34
N SER A 26 -8.42 3.88 12.49
CA SER A 26 -8.87 5.15 13.10
C SER A 26 -8.43 5.30 14.55
N ILE A 27 -8.25 4.19 15.26
CA ILE A 27 -7.70 4.17 16.61
C ILE A 27 -6.17 4.26 16.56
N LEU A 28 -5.52 3.37 15.84
CA LEU A 28 -4.07 3.19 15.84
C LEU A 28 -3.28 4.32 15.15
N LYS A 29 -3.93 5.14 14.30
CA LYS A 29 -3.29 6.30 13.68
C LYS A 29 -3.02 7.45 14.66
N ASN A 30 -3.62 7.41 15.85
CA ASN A 30 -3.46 8.44 16.88
C ASN A 30 -2.39 8.01 17.89
N GLY A 31 -1.64 8.99 18.42
CA GLY A 31 -0.71 8.76 19.49
C GLY A 31 -1.43 8.36 20.79
N LEU A 32 -0.73 7.62 21.65
CA LEU A 32 -1.29 7.07 22.90
C LEU A 32 -1.83 8.14 23.86
N ASP A 33 -1.27 9.35 23.81
CA ASP A 33 -1.65 10.46 24.68
C ASP A 33 -2.77 11.34 24.12
N LYS A 34 -3.37 10.95 22.98
CA LYS A 34 -4.37 11.78 22.31
C LYS A 34 -5.77 11.24 22.46
N ASP A 35 -6.71 12.15 22.70
CA ASP A 35 -8.13 11.83 22.61
C ASP A 35 -8.49 11.42 21.17
N ILE A 36 -9.27 10.35 21.05
CA ILE A 36 -9.68 9.81 19.77
C ILE A 36 -11.08 10.29 19.45
N VAL A 37 -11.21 11.13 18.43
CA VAL A 37 -12.50 11.48 17.86
C VAL A 37 -12.78 10.54 16.69
N PHE A 38 -13.75 9.65 16.87
CA PHE A 38 -14.13 8.70 15.84
C PHE A 38 -15.18 9.30 14.90
N ASP A 39 -14.79 9.55 13.64
CA ASP A 39 -15.70 9.92 12.55
C ASP A 39 -15.90 8.73 11.62
N LEU A 40 -17.14 8.21 11.55
CA LEU A 40 -17.48 7.07 10.72
C LEU A 40 -17.26 7.34 9.23
N LYS A 41 -17.58 8.56 8.75
CA LYS A 41 -17.44 8.90 7.32
C LYS A 41 -15.98 8.97 6.90
N GLU A 42 -15.14 9.57 7.73
CA GLU A 42 -13.69 9.61 7.51
C GLU A 42 -13.09 8.20 7.57
N SER A 43 -13.47 7.41 8.57
CA SER A 43 -12.89 6.08 8.82
C SER A 43 -13.14 5.10 7.68
N VAL A 44 -14.30 5.16 6.99
CA VAL A 44 -14.62 4.29 5.84
C VAL A 44 -14.25 4.92 4.48
N SER A 45 -13.63 6.08 4.47
CA SER A 45 -13.26 6.77 3.24
C SER A 45 -12.15 6.04 2.49
N PHE A 46 -12.26 6.00 1.17
CA PHE A 46 -11.18 5.58 0.26
C PHE A 46 -10.24 6.73 -0.12
N ASN A 47 -10.40 7.88 0.50
CA ASN A 47 -9.54 9.05 0.35
C ASN A 47 -9.08 9.50 1.73
N GLY A 48 -7.81 9.88 1.85
CA GLY A 48 -7.24 10.33 3.11
C GLY A 48 -6.72 9.20 4.00
N SER A 49 -6.47 9.52 5.27
CA SER A 49 -5.79 8.65 6.23
C SER A 49 -6.77 7.66 6.87
N SER A 50 -7.04 6.56 6.17
CA SER A 50 -7.98 5.51 6.61
C SER A 50 -7.45 4.11 6.31
N GLY A 51 -7.91 3.09 7.07
CA GLY A 51 -7.61 1.70 6.80
C GLY A 51 -8.08 1.23 5.42
N PRO A 52 -9.33 1.51 5.02
CA PRO A 52 -9.83 1.21 3.69
C PRO A 52 -9.02 1.83 2.54
N TYR A 53 -8.44 3.03 2.71
CA TYR A 53 -7.55 3.63 1.74
C TYR A 53 -6.27 2.79 1.52
N LEU A 54 -5.67 2.30 2.60
CA LEU A 54 -4.48 1.45 2.52
C LEU A 54 -4.80 0.09 1.88
N GLN A 55 -5.92 -0.55 2.27
CA GLN A 55 -6.39 -1.78 1.63
C GLN A 55 -6.67 -1.58 0.14
N TYR A 56 -7.34 -0.48 -0.23
CA TYR A 56 -7.58 -0.12 -1.62
C TYR A 56 -6.27 0.07 -2.39
N THR A 57 -5.26 0.67 -1.78
CA THR A 57 -3.94 0.84 -2.41
C THR A 57 -3.31 -0.52 -2.73
N VAL A 58 -3.35 -1.49 -1.81
CA VAL A 58 -2.88 -2.86 -2.04
C VAL A 58 -3.68 -3.54 -3.16
N ALA A 59 -5.02 -3.48 -3.12
CA ALA A 59 -5.88 -4.05 -4.15
C ALA A 59 -5.64 -3.42 -5.54
N ARG A 60 -5.33 -2.12 -5.59
CA ARG A 60 -4.93 -1.42 -6.82
C ARG A 60 -3.61 -1.95 -7.37
N ILE A 61 -2.62 -2.17 -6.52
CA ILE A 61 -1.35 -2.78 -6.93
C ILE A 61 -1.60 -4.18 -7.51
N ASN A 62 -2.43 -5.01 -6.85
CA ASN A 62 -2.80 -6.33 -7.36
C ASN A 62 -3.44 -6.23 -8.75
N SER A 63 -4.28 -5.24 -8.98
CA SER A 63 -4.90 -4.99 -10.29
C SER A 63 -3.88 -4.55 -11.36
N ILE A 64 -2.85 -3.78 -10.98
CA ILE A 64 -1.75 -3.39 -11.90
C ILE A 64 -0.94 -4.62 -12.28
N ILE A 65 -0.55 -5.41 -11.29
CA ILE A 65 0.19 -6.66 -11.48
C ILE A 65 -0.63 -7.64 -12.34
N GLY A 66 -1.93 -7.79 -12.07
CA GLY A 66 -2.84 -8.67 -12.82
C GLY A 66 -3.04 -8.29 -14.29
N LYS A 67 -2.76 -7.05 -14.68
CA LYS A 67 -2.75 -6.60 -16.09
C LYS A 67 -1.44 -6.93 -16.82
N THR A 68 -0.44 -7.39 -16.10
CA THR A 68 0.86 -7.78 -16.65
C THR A 68 0.82 -9.26 -17.04
N ASN A 69 1.53 -9.63 -18.11
CA ASN A 69 1.63 -11.04 -18.50
C ASN A 69 2.18 -11.86 -17.32
N PRO A 70 1.50 -12.95 -16.89
CA PRO A 70 1.94 -13.78 -15.76
C PRO A 70 3.39 -14.26 -15.90
N LYS A 71 3.84 -14.60 -17.12
CA LYS A 71 5.24 -14.99 -17.39
C LYS A 71 6.24 -13.87 -17.08
N GLN A 72 5.83 -12.62 -17.25
CA GLN A 72 6.70 -11.47 -16.92
C GLN A 72 6.86 -11.29 -15.41
N ILE A 73 5.80 -11.54 -14.65
CA ILE A 73 5.81 -11.45 -13.19
C ILE A 73 6.60 -12.61 -12.58
N LEU A 74 6.34 -13.86 -13.03
CA LEU A 74 7.04 -15.05 -12.56
C LEU A 74 8.54 -15.02 -12.82
N ASN A 75 8.96 -14.27 -13.85
CA ASN A 75 10.38 -14.10 -14.22
C ASN A 75 11.02 -12.87 -13.55
N ILE A 76 10.30 -12.10 -12.72
CA ILE A 76 10.89 -11.04 -11.91
C ILE A 76 11.74 -11.70 -10.81
N LYS A 77 13.03 -11.86 -11.11
CA LYS A 77 14.05 -12.26 -10.14
C LYS A 77 14.76 -11.00 -9.69
N PRO A 78 14.56 -10.53 -8.44
CA PRO A 78 15.13 -9.26 -7.97
C PRO A 78 16.63 -9.12 -8.26
N GLN A 79 17.37 -10.22 -8.15
CA GLN A 79 18.82 -10.26 -8.36
C GLN A 79 19.25 -10.03 -9.84
N LYS A 80 18.30 -10.17 -10.79
CA LYS A 80 18.56 -10.00 -12.23
C LYS A 80 18.04 -8.69 -12.81
N ILE A 81 17.43 -7.85 -11.97
CA ILE A 81 16.86 -6.58 -12.41
C ILE A 81 17.95 -5.51 -12.39
N ASN A 82 18.06 -4.78 -13.48
CA ASN A 82 18.87 -3.57 -13.51
C ASN A 82 18.07 -2.38 -12.93
N TYR A 83 18.28 -2.11 -11.65
CA TYR A 83 17.62 -1.00 -10.95
C TYR A 83 18.12 0.38 -11.38
N ASN A 84 19.24 0.48 -12.11
CA ASN A 84 19.70 1.75 -12.71
C ASN A 84 18.70 2.28 -13.77
N ASN A 85 17.73 1.47 -14.19
CA ASN A 85 16.62 1.89 -15.04
C ASN A 85 15.54 2.71 -14.29
N LEU A 86 15.64 2.84 -12.97
CA LEU A 86 14.81 3.73 -12.15
C LEU A 86 15.48 5.11 -12.09
N ILE A 87 15.14 5.97 -13.05
CA ILE A 87 15.78 7.27 -13.25
C ILE A 87 14.88 8.47 -12.87
N GLU A 88 13.59 8.20 -12.65
CA GLU A 88 12.65 9.26 -12.30
C GLU A 88 12.80 9.68 -10.82
N PRO A 89 12.73 10.98 -10.49
CA PRO A 89 12.85 11.44 -9.10
C PRO A 89 11.86 10.76 -8.15
N LYS A 90 10.63 10.48 -8.62
CA LYS A 90 9.61 9.79 -7.83
C LYS A 90 9.93 8.31 -7.55
N GLU A 91 10.72 7.67 -8.40
CA GLU A 91 11.22 6.32 -8.17
C GLU A 91 12.22 6.32 -7.02
N ASN A 92 13.14 7.30 -7.01
CA ASN A 92 14.08 7.49 -5.92
C ASN A 92 13.39 7.80 -4.59
N ASN A 93 12.33 8.62 -4.60
CA ASN A 93 11.53 8.88 -3.41
C ASN A 93 10.93 7.59 -2.83
N LEU A 94 10.34 6.74 -3.67
CA LEU A 94 9.80 5.45 -3.23
C LEU A 94 10.89 4.53 -2.69
N VAL A 95 12.05 4.44 -3.36
CA VAL A 95 13.19 3.62 -2.88
C VAL A 95 13.67 4.11 -1.51
N ASN A 96 13.84 5.42 -1.35
CA ASN A 96 14.24 6.02 -0.06
C ASN A 96 13.19 5.79 1.02
N LYS A 97 11.89 5.85 0.67
CA LYS A 97 10.81 5.58 1.63
C LYS A 97 10.85 4.11 2.05
N LEU A 98 11.00 3.16 1.11
CA LEU A 98 11.13 1.74 1.41
C LEU A 98 12.32 1.43 2.32
N ALA A 99 13.47 2.06 2.09
CA ALA A 99 14.66 1.88 2.91
C ALA A 99 14.46 2.27 4.38
N LYS A 100 13.54 3.21 4.67
CA LYS A 100 13.21 3.66 6.03
C LYS A 100 12.21 2.78 6.76
N TYR A 101 11.66 1.75 6.14
CA TYR A 101 10.67 0.88 6.79
C TYR A 101 11.19 0.19 8.06
N PRO A 102 12.41 -0.42 8.06
CA PRO A 102 12.93 -1.05 9.27
C PRO A 102 13.11 -0.06 10.43
N GLU A 103 13.50 1.19 10.14
CA GLU A 103 13.66 2.24 11.15
C GLU A 103 12.29 2.63 11.73
N ALA A 104 11.25 2.77 10.89
CA ALA A 104 9.90 3.08 11.34
C ALA A 104 9.33 1.97 12.25
N VAL A 105 9.56 0.70 11.91
CA VAL A 105 9.15 -0.43 12.74
C VAL A 105 9.90 -0.45 14.07
N ALA A 106 11.22 -0.24 14.04
CA ALA A 106 12.04 -0.20 15.25
C ALA A 106 11.64 0.96 16.19
N ALA A 107 11.35 2.15 15.61
CA ALA A 107 10.88 3.30 16.37
C ALA A 107 9.53 3.03 17.02
N ALA A 108 8.56 2.53 16.26
CA ALA A 108 7.24 2.18 16.76
C ALA A 108 7.31 1.15 17.91
N GLY A 109 8.15 0.12 17.77
CA GLY A 109 8.35 -0.88 18.82
C GLY A 109 9.03 -0.33 20.07
N LYS A 110 10.05 0.51 19.90
CA LYS A 110 10.77 1.14 21.02
C LYS A 110 9.89 2.10 21.81
N ASN A 111 9.05 2.85 21.11
CA ASN A 111 8.22 3.89 21.71
C ASN A 111 6.83 3.37 22.11
N TYR A 112 6.50 2.10 21.78
CA TYR A 112 5.15 1.53 21.92
C TYR A 112 4.08 2.33 21.14
N GLU A 113 4.46 2.96 20.02
CA GLU A 113 3.64 3.87 19.23
C GLU A 113 3.26 3.28 17.84
N PRO A 114 2.16 2.50 17.73
CA PRO A 114 1.71 1.97 16.43
C PRO A 114 1.31 3.07 15.43
N SER A 115 1.05 4.28 15.90
CA SER A 115 0.75 5.45 15.08
C SER A 115 1.90 5.81 14.12
N GLU A 116 3.15 5.52 14.48
CA GLU A 116 4.31 5.70 13.61
C GLU A 116 4.24 4.79 12.37
N ILE A 117 3.82 3.52 12.55
CA ILE A 117 3.59 2.59 11.43
C ILE A 117 2.42 3.09 10.58
N ALA A 118 1.30 3.45 11.20
CA ALA A 118 0.12 3.94 10.48
C ALA A 118 0.44 5.15 9.60
N LYS A 119 1.18 6.13 10.14
CA LYS A 119 1.66 7.30 9.41
C LYS A 119 2.59 6.92 8.27
N TYR A 120 3.58 6.05 8.54
CA TYR A 120 4.52 5.59 7.53
C TYR A 120 3.81 4.94 6.34
N LEU A 121 2.83 4.04 6.59
CA LEU A 121 2.08 3.36 5.55
C LEU A 121 1.23 4.33 4.72
N PHE A 122 0.62 5.32 5.37
CA PHE A 122 -0.15 6.34 4.68
C PHE A 122 0.72 7.17 3.74
N ASP A 123 1.87 7.65 4.21
CA ASP A 123 2.83 8.40 3.41
C ASP A 123 3.34 7.55 2.22
N LEU A 124 3.67 6.26 2.46
CA LEU A 124 4.11 5.35 1.39
C LEU A 124 3.02 5.15 0.33
N ALA A 125 1.78 4.99 0.75
CA ALA A 125 0.64 4.85 -0.16
C ALA A 125 0.40 6.13 -0.98
N GLN A 126 0.57 7.31 -0.39
CA GLN A 126 0.49 8.59 -1.11
C GLN A 126 1.60 8.72 -2.15
N GLU A 127 2.85 8.42 -1.78
CA GLU A 127 3.98 8.46 -2.72
C GLU A 127 3.77 7.50 -3.90
N LEU A 128 3.28 6.29 -3.64
CA LEU A 128 2.94 5.35 -4.71
C LEU A 128 1.85 5.89 -5.63
N ASN A 129 0.79 6.49 -5.08
CA ASN A 129 -0.28 7.06 -5.89
C ASN A 129 0.23 8.21 -6.76
N ASN A 130 1.05 9.11 -6.20
CA ASN A 130 1.67 10.21 -6.93
C ASN A 130 2.61 9.72 -8.04
N TYR A 131 3.37 8.66 -7.77
CA TYR A 131 4.23 7.99 -8.74
C TYR A 131 3.41 7.40 -9.89
N TYR A 132 2.42 6.58 -9.58
CA TYR A 132 1.64 5.86 -10.59
C TYR A 132 0.81 6.77 -11.49
N HIS A 133 0.40 7.94 -10.99
CA HIS A 133 -0.31 8.94 -11.79
C HIS A 133 0.58 9.63 -12.83
N SER A 134 1.86 9.77 -12.56
CA SER A 134 2.77 10.57 -13.39
C SER A 134 3.78 9.74 -14.20
N VAL A 135 4.08 8.53 -13.75
CA VAL A 135 5.09 7.68 -14.39
C VAL A 135 4.44 6.46 -15.06
N PRO A 136 4.63 6.29 -16.38
CA PRO A 136 4.03 5.18 -17.12
C PRO A 136 4.72 3.85 -16.76
N VAL A 137 4.11 3.03 -15.92
CA VAL A 137 4.66 1.73 -15.51
C VAL A 137 4.48 0.67 -16.60
N LEU A 138 3.22 0.39 -16.98
CA LEU A 138 2.92 -0.71 -17.91
C LEU A 138 3.29 -0.41 -19.36
N LYS A 139 3.33 0.88 -19.74
CA LYS A 139 3.67 1.33 -21.10
C LYS A 139 5.17 1.56 -21.31
N ALA A 140 6.00 1.38 -20.29
CA ALA A 140 7.43 1.55 -20.40
C ALA A 140 8.09 0.43 -21.24
N LYS A 141 9.31 0.68 -21.74
CA LYS A 141 10.15 -0.34 -22.38
C LYS A 141 10.40 -1.51 -21.45
N ALA A 142 10.62 -2.70 -21.98
CA ALA A 142 10.63 -3.96 -21.22
C ALA A 142 11.51 -3.92 -19.96
N GLU A 143 12.74 -3.44 -20.08
CA GLU A 143 13.71 -3.37 -18.98
C GLU A 143 13.29 -2.39 -17.88
N VAL A 144 12.86 -1.17 -18.28
CA VAL A 144 12.35 -0.16 -17.37
C VAL A 144 11.07 -0.65 -16.69
N ARG A 145 10.17 -1.29 -17.46
CA ARG A 145 8.94 -1.86 -16.92
C ARG A 145 9.20 -2.93 -15.86
N GLN A 146 10.22 -3.79 -16.06
CA GLN A 146 10.62 -4.78 -15.07
C GLN A 146 11.06 -4.13 -13.76
N ALA A 147 11.92 -3.12 -13.81
CA ALA A 147 12.39 -2.40 -12.63
C ALA A 147 11.22 -1.69 -11.90
N ARG A 148 10.32 -1.05 -12.66
CA ARG A 148 9.13 -0.38 -12.12
C ARG A 148 8.14 -1.34 -11.48
N LEU A 149 7.92 -2.51 -12.08
CA LEU A 149 7.06 -3.54 -11.49
C LEU A 149 7.68 -4.10 -10.20
N ALA A 150 9.00 -4.33 -10.18
CA ALA A 150 9.68 -4.76 -8.96
C ALA A 150 9.56 -3.72 -7.83
N LEU A 151 9.71 -2.43 -8.15
CA LEU A 151 9.51 -1.35 -7.18
C LEU A 151 8.10 -1.36 -6.61
N ILE A 152 7.06 -1.47 -7.45
CA ILE A 152 5.66 -1.53 -7.00
C ILE A 152 5.40 -2.78 -6.15
N MET A 153 6.01 -3.93 -6.49
CA MET A 153 5.89 -5.15 -5.70
C MET A 153 6.55 -5.01 -4.33
N ALA A 154 7.69 -4.31 -4.25
CA ALA A 154 8.34 -3.99 -2.97
C ALA A 154 7.46 -3.08 -2.11
N VAL A 155 6.83 -2.05 -2.70
CA VAL A 155 5.87 -1.21 -2.00
C VAL A 155 4.69 -2.03 -1.48
N LYS A 156 4.13 -2.94 -2.30
CA LYS A 156 3.06 -3.84 -1.88
C LYS A 156 3.47 -4.65 -0.66
N GLN A 157 4.63 -5.30 -0.70
CA GLN A 157 5.12 -6.12 0.40
C GLN A 157 5.25 -5.33 1.70
N VAL A 158 5.77 -4.10 1.64
CA VAL A 158 5.90 -3.23 2.82
C VAL A 158 4.53 -2.79 3.34
N LEU A 159 3.58 -2.45 2.45
CA LEU A 159 2.21 -2.12 2.86
C LEU A 159 1.53 -3.31 3.55
N GLU A 160 1.66 -4.52 3.00
CA GLU A 160 1.08 -5.73 3.58
C GLU A 160 1.69 -6.05 4.95
N ASN A 161 3.03 -6.04 5.05
CA ASN A 161 3.73 -6.28 6.32
C ASN A 161 3.33 -5.26 7.40
N GLY A 162 3.26 -3.97 7.03
CA GLY A 162 2.89 -2.92 7.97
C GLY A 162 1.43 -2.99 8.40
N LEU A 163 0.51 -3.35 7.49
CA LEU A 163 -0.90 -3.58 7.83
C LEU A 163 -1.05 -4.78 8.75
N GLU A 164 -0.29 -5.86 8.53
CA GLU A 164 -0.26 -7.03 9.42
C GLU A 164 0.19 -6.65 10.83
N LEU A 165 1.23 -5.82 10.98
CA LEU A 165 1.66 -5.30 12.29
C LEU A 165 0.57 -4.51 13.01
N LEU A 166 -0.31 -3.84 12.27
CA LEU A 166 -1.49 -3.14 12.83
C LEU A 166 -2.70 -4.09 13.01
N GLY A 167 -2.56 -5.39 12.72
CA GLY A 167 -3.65 -6.36 12.78
C GLY A 167 -4.74 -6.10 11.73
N ILE A 168 -4.41 -5.46 10.61
CA ILE A 168 -5.32 -5.12 9.52
C ILE A 168 -5.09 -6.08 8.36
N GLU A 169 -6.09 -6.89 8.04
CA GLU A 169 -6.05 -7.79 6.90
C GLU A 169 -6.17 -7.03 5.58
N THR A 170 -5.42 -7.47 4.58
CA THR A 170 -5.53 -6.95 3.22
C THR A 170 -6.65 -7.65 2.44
N VAL A 171 -7.07 -7.04 1.33
CA VAL A 171 -8.04 -7.61 0.40
C VAL A 171 -7.44 -7.65 -1.00
N GLU A 172 -7.67 -8.73 -1.73
CA GLU A 172 -7.12 -8.89 -3.07
C GLU A 172 -7.75 -7.92 -4.08
N LYS A 173 -9.05 -7.66 -3.93
CA LYS A 173 -9.86 -6.80 -4.82
C LYS A 173 -10.90 -6.06 -4.01
N MET A 174 -11.15 -4.82 -4.41
CA MET A 174 -12.20 -3.97 -3.86
C MET A 174 -13.07 -3.39 -4.97
#